data_d021eb6df6e2966c260e20bdfbfd7fbf
#
_entry.id   d021eb6df6e2966c260e20bdfbfd7fbf
#
_cell.length_a   1.000
_cell.length_b   1.000
_cell.length_c   1.000
_cell.angle_alpha   90.00
_cell.angle_beta   90.00
_cell.angle_gamma   90.00
#
_symmetry.space_group_name_H-M   'P 1'
#
loop_
_entity.id
_entity.type
_entity.pdbx_description
1 polymer ?
#
loop_
_entity_poly.entity_id
_entity_poly.type
_entity_poly.pdbx_seq_one_letter_code
_entity_poly.pdbx_strand_id
1 'polypeptide(L)'
;MFHRLYFAFMAVLTLMCSCSSDRPDSLEPHLQTLQATDITRTEATISGVCQTDKATQMPQLWFRYGTDESMSERSDVLDNVDGSVSMRLLNLTAGTTYYYMLQGGNGTAVLSGEPLSFTTLPNLQPTMGEVKVLSSSPMSVIVGYSIADDGGDEITESGCRVVRQDGADMDGGSEKQITIMQTGSVSADGFFRLRIGNLQPNTTYVITAFARNRNGEAVGEPLSYTTSSAVTLDKPGMLSVVIGDDIYKYTTITIAGPLNGDDLRTLRHMAGRGIDGNATDGRLADIDISGARIVAGGGTYDASRYSEDNAVGVGLFASCVNLKNINLPMDVVRIEKDAFLNCSSLRSIVI
;
A
#
# COMPACT_ATOMS: atom_id res chain seq x y z
N MET A 1 -32.78 25.05 -5.00
CA MET A 1 -33.01 26.40 -4.46
C MET A 1 -32.99 26.31 -2.94
N PHE A 2 -31.78 26.26 -2.34
CA PHE A 2 -31.59 26.31 -0.90
C PHE A 2 -30.48 27.29 -0.57
N HIS A 3 -30.85 28.34 0.16
CA HIS A 3 -29.99 29.42 0.65
C HIS A 3 -29.06 28.89 1.75
N ARG A 4 -27.77 29.16 1.59
CA ARG A 4 -26.78 29.03 2.66
C ARG A 4 -26.75 30.32 3.47
N LEU A 5 -27.11 30.24 4.74
CA LEU A 5 -26.97 31.36 5.70
C LEU A 5 -25.57 31.28 6.31
N TYR A 6 -24.76 32.29 6.02
CA TYR A 6 -23.49 32.55 6.70
C TYR A 6 -23.79 33.42 7.94
N PHE A 7 -23.54 32.92 9.14
CA PHE A 7 -23.48 33.74 10.35
C PHE A 7 -22.06 34.29 10.53
N ALA A 8 -21.89 35.57 10.25
CA ALA A 8 -20.71 36.33 10.64
C ALA A 8 -20.91 36.81 12.08
N PHE A 9 -20.09 36.32 13.02
CA PHE A 9 -20.04 36.87 14.36
C PHE A 9 -19.12 38.10 14.38
N MET A 10 -19.74 39.27 14.45
CA MET A 10 -19.06 40.54 14.59
C MET A 10 -18.95 40.88 16.07
N ALA A 11 -17.76 40.68 16.65
CA ALA A 11 -17.49 41.12 18.03
C ALA A 11 -17.37 42.63 18.08
N VAL A 12 -18.31 43.28 18.71
CA VAL A 12 -18.27 44.71 19.03
C VAL A 12 -17.37 44.92 20.25
N LEU A 13 -16.22 45.53 20.02
CA LEU A 13 -15.31 45.96 21.08
C LEU A 13 -15.77 47.34 21.61
N THR A 14 -16.41 47.37 22.78
CA THR A 14 -16.73 48.61 23.49
C THR A 14 -15.48 49.11 24.22
N LEU A 15 -14.87 50.18 23.71
CA LEU A 15 -13.84 50.90 24.45
C LEU A 15 -14.51 51.71 25.60
N MET A 16 -14.27 51.29 26.84
CA MET A 16 -14.52 52.15 28.01
C MET A 16 -13.23 52.92 28.30
N CYS A 17 -13.24 54.19 27.97
CA CYS A 17 -12.21 55.13 28.35
C CYS A 17 -12.44 55.58 29.80
N SER A 18 -11.62 55.05 30.73
CA SER A 18 -11.54 55.59 32.09
C SER A 18 -10.19 56.30 32.23
N CYS A 19 -10.21 57.63 32.31
CA CYS A 19 -9.06 58.42 32.68
C CYS A 19 -8.83 58.31 34.19
N SER A 20 -7.66 57.77 34.62
CA SER A 20 -7.10 58.06 35.93
C SER A 20 -5.56 58.00 35.92
N SER A 21 -4.96 59.17 36.20
CA SER A 21 -3.66 59.44 36.82
C SER A 21 -2.37 58.78 36.35
N ASP A 22 -1.50 59.64 35.86
CA ASP A 22 -0.08 59.47 35.51
C ASP A 22 0.72 58.60 36.50
N ARG A 23 0.96 57.35 36.07
CA ARG A 23 2.23 56.62 36.27
C ARG A 23 2.61 56.04 34.92
N PRO A 24 3.88 56.05 34.52
CA PRO A 24 4.28 55.25 33.40
C PRO A 24 4.10 53.81 33.82
N ASP A 25 2.99 53.21 33.42
CA ASP A 25 2.74 51.79 33.60
C ASP A 25 3.84 51.07 32.82
N SER A 26 4.83 50.56 33.58
CA SER A 26 5.67 49.49 33.05
C SER A 26 4.72 48.38 32.67
N LEU A 27 4.53 48.16 31.39
CA LEU A 27 3.69 47.06 30.90
C LEU A 27 4.34 45.77 31.36
N GLU A 28 3.79 45.19 32.42
CA GLU A 28 4.18 43.86 32.86
C GLU A 28 4.02 42.90 31.68
N PRO A 29 4.91 41.92 31.50
CA PRO A 29 4.80 40.96 30.42
C PRO A 29 3.43 40.31 30.43
N HIS A 30 2.69 40.45 29.32
CA HIS A 30 1.39 39.82 29.13
C HIS A 30 1.54 38.62 28.22
N LEU A 31 1.16 37.45 28.77
CA LEU A 31 1.23 36.18 28.05
C LEU A 31 -0.15 35.83 27.49
N GLN A 32 -0.20 35.46 26.20
CA GLN A 32 -1.40 34.96 25.54
C GLN A 32 -1.09 33.59 24.93
N THR A 33 -1.83 32.57 25.37
CA THR A 33 -1.87 31.29 24.71
C THR A 33 -2.73 31.42 23.44
N LEU A 34 -2.27 30.90 22.31
CA LEU A 34 -3.00 30.92 21.03
C LEU A 34 -3.59 29.55 20.74
N GLN A 35 -4.60 29.51 19.88
CA GLN A 35 -5.25 28.27 19.46
C GLN A 35 -4.24 27.34 18.77
N ALA A 36 -4.36 26.03 19.07
CA ALA A 36 -3.55 25.02 18.43
C ALA A 36 -3.90 24.87 16.94
N THR A 37 -2.88 24.61 16.13
CA THR A 37 -3.00 24.39 14.69
C THR A 37 -2.39 23.04 14.29
N ASP A 38 -2.52 22.63 13.02
CA ASP A 38 -1.94 21.40 12.46
C ASP A 38 -2.26 20.15 13.30
N ILE A 39 -3.49 20.11 13.83
CA ILE A 39 -3.94 19.01 14.69
C ILE A 39 -4.17 17.77 13.82
N THR A 40 -3.39 16.71 14.11
CA THR A 40 -3.51 15.39 13.51
C THR A 40 -3.91 14.34 14.55
N ARG A 41 -3.74 13.07 14.26
CA ARG A 41 -3.94 11.97 15.22
C ARG A 41 -2.86 11.93 16.30
N THR A 42 -1.64 12.35 15.98
CA THR A 42 -0.45 12.14 16.83
C THR A 42 0.39 13.41 17.03
N GLU A 43 -0.05 14.53 16.49
CA GLU A 43 0.71 15.78 16.53
C GLU A 43 -0.22 16.98 16.59
N ALA A 44 0.30 18.09 17.12
CA ALA A 44 -0.32 19.41 17.05
C ALA A 44 0.74 20.49 17.22
N THR A 45 0.49 21.68 16.69
CA THR A 45 1.31 22.88 16.93
C THR A 45 0.61 23.77 17.93
N ILE A 46 1.24 24.03 19.07
CA ILE A 46 0.79 25.01 20.08
C ILE A 46 1.65 26.26 19.97
N SER A 47 1.04 27.42 20.16
CA SER A 47 1.70 28.71 20.03
C SER A 47 1.22 29.71 21.05
N GLY A 48 1.99 30.77 21.21
CA GLY A 48 1.63 31.86 22.11
C GLY A 48 2.48 33.08 21.87
N VAL A 49 2.10 34.18 22.49
CA VAL A 49 2.81 35.47 22.42
C VAL A 49 3.03 36.05 23.80
N CYS A 50 4.15 36.71 23.96
CA CYS A 50 4.48 37.52 25.11
C CYS A 50 4.63 38.99 24.65
N GLN A 51 3.80 39.85 25.19
CA GLN A 51 3.87 41.29 24.92
C GLN A 51 4.56 41.97 26.07
N THR A 52 5.63 42.71 25.83
CA THR A 52 6.34 43.53 26.82
C THR A 52 6.58 44.91 26.26
N ASP A 53 6.82 45.90 27.13
CA ASP A 53 7.37 47.16 26.69
C ASP A 53 8.91 47.04 26.39
N LYS A 54 9.47 48.04 25.74
CA LYS A 54 10.91 48.06 25.39
C LYS A 54 11.83 48.14 26.59
N ALA A 55 11.30 48.51 27.78
CA ALA A 55 12.07 48.65 29.00
C ALA A 55 12.07 47.37 29.87
N THR A 56 11.17 46.46 29.60
CA THR A 56 11.00 45.22 30.38
C THR A 56 11.76 44.07 29.71
N GLN A 57 12.59 43.37 30.50
CA GLN A 57 13.29 42.19 29.99
C GLN A 57 12.30 41.10 29.63
N MET A 58 12.39 40.55 28.42
CA MET A 58 11.60 39.42 27.97
C MET A 58 11.84 38.19 28.88
N PRO A 59 10.79 37.58 29.46
CA PRO A 59 10.93 36.37 30.25
C PRO A 59 11.33 35.17 29.41
N GLN A 60 11.91 34.16 30.08
CA GLN A 60 12.04 32.86 29.46
C GLN A 60 10.66 32.23 29.29
N LEU A 61 10.35 31.71 28.08
CA LEU A 61 9.05 31.19 27.71
C LEU A 61 9.10 29.68 27.59
N TRP A 62 8.05 28.99 28.06
CA TRP A 62 7.85 27.55 27.91
C TRP A 62 6.36 27.24 27.87
N PHE A 63 5.98 26.05 27.37
CA PHE A 63 4.62 25.56 27.50
C PHE A 63 4.49 24.58 28.68
N ARG A 64 3.34 24.66 29.38
CA ARG A 64 2.80 23.54 30.17
C ARG A 64 1.75 22.85 29.32
N TYR A 65 1.72 21.52 29.34
CA TYR A 65 0.73 20.74 28.59
C TYR A 65 0.49 19.38 29.27
N GLY A 66 -0.59 18.69 28.92
CA GLY A 66 -0.95 17.40 29.46
C GLY A 66 -2.34 16.97 29.04
N THR A 67 -2.74 15.77 29.43
CA THR A 67 -4.07 15.21 29.13
C THR A 67 -5.13 15.61 30.12
N ASP A 68 -4.78 16.34 31.16
CA ASP A 68 -5.66 16.92 32.14
C ASP A 68 -5.30 18.38 32.43
N GLU A 69 -6.15 19.08 33.22
CA GLU A 69 -5.98 20.47 33.53
C GLU A 69 -4.74 20.79 34.42
N SER A 70 -4.10 19.77 35.01
CA SER A 70 -2.86 19.95 35.76
C SER A 70 -1.67 20.24 34.88
N MET A 71 -1.73 19.87 33.59
CA MET A 71 -0.70 20.11 32.59
C MET A 71 0.69 19.73 33.11
N SER A 72 0.86 18.46 33.53
CA SER A 72 2.03 17.97 34.25
C SER A 72 3.35 18.10 33.45
N GLU A 73 3.26 18.05 32.11
CA GLU A 73 4.41 18.19 31.26
C GLU A 73 4.85 19.63 31.08
N ARG A 74 6.15 19.82 30.85
CA ARG A 74 6.75 21.14 30.61
C ARG A 74 7.72 21.02 29.43
N SER A 75 7.64 21.95 28.48
CA SER A 75 8.65 22.08 27.43
C SER A 75 9.98 22.63 27.97
N ASP A 76 11.04 22.48 27.20
CA ASP A 76 12.23 23.29 27.35
C ASP A 76 11.91 24.78 27.17
N VAL A 77 12.85 25.64 27.53
CA VAL A 77 12.76 27.07 27.25
C VAL A 77 12.82 27.27 25.74
N LEU A 78 11.88 28.04 25.21
CA LEU A 78 11.69 28.26 23.78
C LEU A 78 12.41 29.50 23.33
N ASP A 79 13.04 29.43 22.16
CA ASP A 79 13.49 30.61 21.44
C ASP A 79 12.26 31.42 21.00
N ASN A 80 12.31 32.72 21.27
CA ASN A 80 11.23 33.61 20.84
C ASN A 80 11.72 34.58 19.78
N VAL A 81 10.86 34.88 18.83
CA VAL A 81 11.09 35.91 17.81
C VAL A 81 10.00 36.95 18.00
N ASP A 82 10.41 38.19 18.40
CA ASP A 82 9.48 39.26 18.69
C ASP A 82 8.37 38.91 19.69
N GLY A 83 8.72 38.09 20.69
CA GLY A 83 7.78 37.61 21.70
C GLY A 83 6.87 36.45 21.29
N SER A 84 6.94 35.99 20.07
CA SER A 84 6.16 34.84 19.59
C SER A 84 6.93 33.52 19.77
N VAL A 85 6.25 32.50 20.22
CA VAL A 85 6.78 31.14 20.37
C VAL A 85 5.82 30.11 19.81
N SER A 86 6.37 29.01 19.29
CA SER A 86 5.59 27.86 18.88
C SER A 86 6.32 26.57 19.18
N MET A 87 5.57 25.51 19.38
CA MET A 87 6.10 24.18 19.65
C MET A 87 5.23 23.13 18.96
N ARG A 88 5.85 22.19 18.26
CA ARG A 88 5.18 21.01 17.74
C ARG A 88 5.20 19.90 18.80
N LEU A 89 4.03 19.48 19.21
CA LEU A 89 3.84 18.30 20.07
C LEU A 89 3.81 17.06 19.17
N LEU A 90 4.56 16.04 19.54
CA LEU A 90 4.68 14.79 18.81
C LEU A 90 4.27 13.60 19.69
N ASN A 91 3.97 12.47 19.07
CA ASN A 91 3.61 11.22 19.75
C ASN A 91 2.40 11.36 20.67
N LEU A 92 1.46 12.20 20.29
CA LEU A 92 0.20 12.35 20.99
C LEU A 92 -0.69 11.12 20.82
N THR A 93 -1.57 10.88 21.76
CA THR A 93 -2.59 9.82 21.68
C THR A 93 -3.77 10.32 20.83
N ALA A 94 -4.21 9.53 19.87
CA ALA A 94 -5.36 9.86 19.03
C ALA A 94 -6.66 9.96 19.85
N GLY A 95 -7.58 10.84 19.40
CA GLY A 95 -8.88 11.06 20.05
C GLY A 95 -8.80 11.57 21.47
N THR A 96 -7.67 12.19 21.86
CA THR A 96 -7.39 12.61 23.22
C THR A 96 -7.37 14.13 23.32
N THR A 97 -8.02 14.68 24.36
CA THR A 97 -7.97 16.10 24.67
C THR A 97 -6.70 16.43 25.44
N TYR A 98 -5.98 17.43 24.94
CA TYR A 98 -4.80 18.00 25.59
C TYR A 98 -5.08 19.42 26.00
N TYR A 99 -4.67 19.77 27.24
CA TYR A 99 -4.70 21.10 27.80
C TYR A 99 -3.29 21.69 27.68
N TYR A 100 -3.18 22.97 27.46
CA TYR A 100 -1.88 23.64 27.37
C TYR A 100 -2.01 25.14 27.71
N MET A 101 -0.93 25.74 28.16
CA MET A 101 -0.80 27.18 28.36
C MET A 101 0.65 27.63 28.15
N LEU A 102 0.81 28.84 27.66
CA LEU A 102 2.09 29.52 27.66
C LEU A 102 2.41 30.01 29.08
N GLN A 103 3.63 29.74 29.54
CA GLN A 103 4.18 30.27 30.79
C GLN A 103 5.48 31.01 30.51
N GLY A 104 5.79 31.96 31.37
CA GLY A 104 7.05 32.69 31.32
C GLY A 104 7.50 33.16 32.66
N GLY A 105 8.81 33.33 32.84
CA GLY A 105 9.36 33.81 34.10
C GLY A 105 10.85 34.08 34.05
N ASN A 106 11.33 34.86 35.02
CA ASN A 106 12.74 35.21 35.19
C ASN A 106 13.33 34.67 36.52
N GLY A 107 12.74 33.57 37.04
CA GLY A 107 13.22 32.85 38.21
C GLY A 107 12.54 33.20 39.55
N THR A 108 11.86 34.36 39.71
CA THR A 108 11.17 34.75 40.93
C THR A 108 9.64 34.71 40.88
N ALA A 109 9.09 34.86 39.67
CA ALA A 109 7.65 34.76 39.45
C ALA A 109 7.40 34.03 38.11
N VAL A 110 6.27 33.34 38.03
CA VAL A 110 5.77 32.68 36.80
C VAL A 110 4.48 33.38 36.41
N LEU A 111 4.47 33.86 35.18
CA LEU A 111 3.29 34.38 34.50
C LEU A 111 2.68 33.28 33.64
N SER A 112 1.38 33.29 33.44
CA SER A 112 0.68 32.31 32.63
C SER A 112 -0.31 33.00 31.72
N GLY A 113 -0.38 32.53 30.47
CA GLY A 113 -1.50 32.82 29.59
C GLY A 113 -2.73 31.99 30.00
N GLU A 114 -3.87 32.29 29.41
CA GLU A 114 -5.08 31.51 29.62
C GLU A 114 -4.89 30.08 29.14
N PRO A 115 -5.33 29.06 29.89
CA PRO A 115 -5.28 27.69 29.44
C PRO A 115 -6.23 27.44 28.28
N LEU A 116 -5.77 26.72 27.27
CA LEU A 116 -6.54 26.27 26.14
C LEU A 116 -6.48 24.75 26.03
N SER A 117 -7.34 24.19 25.20
CA SER A 117 -7.32 22.77 24.89
C SER A 117 -7.53 22.53 23.40
N PHE A 118 -7.06 21.39 22.94
CA PHE A 118 -7.38 20.81 21.63
C PHE A 118 -7.61 19.32 21.78
N THR A 119 -8.31 18.72 20.83
CA THR A 119 -8.48 17.27 20.78
C THR A 119 -7.84 16.75 19.49
N THR A 120 -6.94 15.77 19.60
CA THR A 120 -6.37 15.06 18.46
C THR A 120 -7.45 14.34 17.66
N LEU A 121 -7.23 14.16 16.37
CA LEU A 121 -8.16 13.40 15.54
C LEU A 121 -8.25 11.94 16.03
N PRO A 122 -9.43 11.33 16.04
CA PRO A 122 -9.59 9.95 16.44
C PRO A 122 -9.02 8.98 15.40
N ASN A 123 -8.68 7.76 15.83
CA ASN A 123 -8.46 6.67 14.91
C ASN A 123 -9.78 6.27 14.23
N LEU A 124 -9.69 5.87 12.98
CA LEU A 124 -10.83 5.51 12.13
C LEU A 124 -10.64 4.09 11.59
N GLN A 125 -11.67 3.55 10.97
CA GLN A 125 -11.54 2.37 10.13
C GLN A 125 -10.58 2.65 8.96
N PRO A 126 -9.95 1.63 8.37
CA PRO A 126 -9.08 1.80 7.21
C PRO A 126 -9.80 2.44 6.02
N THR A 127 -9.04 2.91 5.05
CA THR A 127 -9.57 3.30 3.74
C THR A 127 -8.87 2.46 2.68
N MET A 128 -9.66 1.79 1.82
CA MET A 128 -9.12 1.01 0.72
C MET A 128 -8.68 1.93 -0.42
N GLY A 129 -7.60 1.54 -1.08
CA GLY A 129 -7.13 2.17 -2.31
C GLY A 129 -7.53 1.39 -3.55
N GLU A 130 -6.64 1.35 -4.55
CA GLU A 130 -6.86 0.69 -5.84
C GLU A 130 -6.89 -0.84 -5.68
N VAL A 131 -7.76 -1.49 -6.47
CA VAL A 131 -7.80 -2.94 -6.68
C VAL A 131 -7.65 -3.22 -8.18
N LYS A 132 -6.71 -4.08 -8.57
CA LYS A 132 -6.45 -4.41 -9.98
C LYS A 132 -5.98 -5.83 -10.18
N VAL A 133 -6.20 -6.36 -11.39
CA VAL A 133 -5.56 -7.60 -11.85
C VAL A 133 -4.12 -7.31 -12.25
N LEU A 134 -3.19 -8.11 -11.74
CA LEU A 134 -1.78 -8.04 -12.07
C LEU A 134 -1.39 -9.13 -13.08
N SER A 135 -1.70 -10.38 -12.76
CA SER A 135 -1.42 -11.53 -13.61
C SER A 135 -2.56 -12.52 -13.53
N SER A 136 -2.71 -13.34 -14.54
CA SER A 136 -3.82 -14.31 -14.58
C SER A 136 -3.48 -15.57 -15.35
N SER A 137 -4.21 -16.62 -15.02
CA SER A 137 -4.29 -17.87 -15.78
C SER A 137 -5.74 -18.30 -15.94
N PRO A 138 -6.02 -19.35 -16.71
CA PRO A 138 -7.38 -19.88 -16.84
C PRO A 138 -8.03 -20.26 -15.52
N MET A 139 -7.24 -20.62 -14.50
CA MET A 139 -7.73 -21.14 -13.23
C MET A 139 -7.31 -20.31 -12.01
N SER A 140 -6.64 -19.19 -12.23
CA SER A 140 -6.22 -18.29 -11.12
C SER A 140 -6.00 -16.86 -11.58
N VAL A 141 -5.98 -15.95 -10.61
CA VAL A 141 -5.65 -14.55 -10.82
C VAL A 141 -4.79 -14.05 -9.66
N ILE A 142 -3.83 -13.18 -9.95
CA ILE A 142 -3.12 -12.40 -8.94
C ILE A 142 -3.73 -11.01 -8.94
N VAL A 143 -4.30 -10.65 -7.80
CA VAL A 143 -4.89 -9.34 -7.55
C VAL A 143 -3.91 -8.51 -6.74
N GLY A 144 -3.69 -7.27 -7.17
CA GLY A 144 -3.05 -6.23 -6.37
C GLY A 144 -4.11 -5.35 -5.73
N TYR A 145 -3.99 -5.09 -4.44
CA TYR A 145 -4.81 -4.09 -3.76
C TYR A 145 -3.95 -3.26 -2.82
N SER A 146 -4.37 -2.03 -2.55
CA SER A 146 -3.69 -1.12 -1.62
C SER A 146 -4.63 -0.67 -0.50
N ILE A 147 -4.03 -0.31 0.61
CA ILE A 147 -4.70 0.37 1.73
C ILE A 147 -4.22 1.82 1.69
N ALA A 148 -5.13 2.74 1.45
CA ALA A 148 -4.80 4.16 1.28
C ALA A 148 -4.50 4.85 2.62
N ASP A 149 -5.20 4.45 3.70
CA ASP A 149 -5.00 4.92 5.07
C ASP A 149 -5.36 3.78 6.02
N ASP A 150 -4.50 3.47 6.98
CA ASP A 150 -4.75 2.46 8.02
C ASP A 150 -5.74 2.94 9.10
N GLY A 151 -6.14 4.21 9.02
CA GLY A 151 -7.02 4.85 10.00
C GLY A 151 -6.28 5.26 11.27
N GLY A 152 -4.94 5.20 11.28
CA GLY A 152 -4.10 5.49 12.44
C GLY A 152 -4.01 4.34 13.44
N ASP A 153 -4.35 3.12 13.03
CA ASP A 153 -4.30 1.92 13.83
C ASP A 153 -3.83 0.72 13.02
N GLU A 154 -3.22 -0.25 13.66
CA GLU A 154 -2.68 -1.44 13.00
C GLU A 154 -3.78 -2.20 12.23
N ILE A 155 -3.47 -2.59 11.00
CA ILE A 155 -4.32 -3.48 10.22
C ILE A 155 -4.21 -4.90 10.78
N THR A 156 -5.29 -5.40 11.33
CA THR A 156 -5.37 -6.74 11.92
C THR A 156 -5.68 -7.84 10.90
N GLU A 157 -6.44 -7.50 9.87
CA GLU A 157 -6.84 -8.41 8.81
C GLU A 157 -6.96 -7.65 7.48
N SER A 158 -6.54 -8.28 6.39
CA SER A 158 -6.84 -7.82 5.03
C SER A 158 -6.87 -8.99 4.06
N GLY A 159 -7.50 -8.79 2.91
CA GLY A 159 -7.62 -9.84 1.90
C GLY A 159 -8.64 -9.51 0.82
N CYS A 160 -9.10 -10.55 0.15
CA CYS A 160 -10.14 -10.45 -0.87
C CYS A 160 -11.28 -11.43 -0.62
N ARG A 161 -12.50 -10.97 -0.85
CA ARG A 161 -13.71 -11.79 -0.99
C ARG A 161 -14.00 -11.97 -2.48
N VAL A 162 -14.34 -13.19 -2.87
CA VAL A 162 -14.56 -13.55 -4.27
C VAL A 162 -15.89 -14.28 -4.39
N VAL A 163 -16.71 -13.83 -5.32
CA VAL A 163 -17.99 -14.47 -5.67
C VAL A 163 -18.07 -14.64 -7.19
N ARG A 164 -18.81 -15.62 -7.66
CA ARG A 164 -19.16 -15.73 -9.08
C ARG A 164 -20.29 -14.75 -9.41
N GLN A 165 -20.18 -14.07 -10.53
CA GLN A 165 -21.19 -13.09 -10.96
C GLN A 165 -22.54 -13.76 -11.27
N ASP A 166 -22.55 -15.00 -11.71
CA ASP A 166 -23.76 -15.77 -11.98
C ASP A 166 -24.45 -16.32 -10.71
N GLY A 167 -23.87 -16.08 -9.53
CA GLY A 167 -24.37 -16.56 -8.25
C GLY A 167 -24.24 -18.07 -8.02
N ALA A 168 -23.53 -18.77 -8.89
CA ALA A 168 -23.22 -20.19 -8.71
C ALA A 168 -22.12 -20.39 -7.65
N ASP A 169 -22.01 -21.62 -7.13
CA ASP A 169 -21.01 -21.98 -6.13
C ASP A 169 -19.59 -21.88 -6.70
N MET A 170 -18.61 -21.55 -5.84
CA MET A 170 -17.25 -21.21 -6.26
C MET A 170 -16.49 -22.40 -6.84
N ASP A 171 -16.66 -23.60 -6.28
CA ASP A 171 -15.86 -24.80 -6.60
C ASP A 171 -16.69 -26.05 -6.85
N GLY A 172 -18.00 -25.91 -7.13
CA GLY A 172 -18.95 -27.02 -7.24
C GLY A 172 -19.41 -27.57 -5.88
N GLY A 173 -19.03 -26.88 -4.79
CA GLY A 173 -19.54 -27.09 -3.44
C GLY A 173 -20.76 -26.20 -3.14
N SER A 174 -21.01 -25.93 -1.87
CA SER A 174 -22.13 -25.08 -1.43
C SER A 174 -21.72 -23.65 -1.07
N GLU A 175 -20.46 -23.29 -1.23
CA GLU A 175 -19.95 -21.97 -0.87
C GLU A 175 -20.10 -20.98 -2.03
N LYS A 176 -20.88 -19.94 -1.80
CA LYS A 176 -21.09 -18.85 -2.76
C LYS A 176 -20.01 -17.80 -2.74
N GLN A 177 -19.23 -17.71 -1.67
CA GLN A 177 -18.15 -16.75 -1.47
C GLN A 177 -16.95 -17.45 -0.84
N ILE A 178 -15.77 -17.18 -1.37
CA ILE A 178 -14.51 -17.51 -0.69
C ILE A 178 -13.86 -16.23 -0.17
N THR A 179 -13.17 -16.35 0.95
CA THR A 179 -12.36 -15.26 1.52
C THR A 179 -10.90 -15.73 1.58
N ILE A 180 -10.03 -14.96 0.98
CA ILE A 180 -8.61 -15.24 0.94
C ILE A 180 -7.89 -14.15 1.74
N MET A 181 -7.23 -14.57 2.83
CA MET A 181 -6.54 -13.66 3.74
C MET A 181 -5.13 -13.36 3.23
N GLN A 182 -4.70 -12.13 3.43
CA GLN A 182 -3.34 -11.71 3.14
C GLN A 182 -2.38 -12.25 4.20
N THR A 183 -1.28 -12.86 3.76
CA THR A 183 -0.22 -13.38 4.64
C THR A 183 1.15 -12.75 4.38
N GLY A 184 1.29 -12.02 3.28
CA GLY A 184 2.54 -11.37 2.88
C GLY A 184 2.56 -9.87 3.18
N SER A 185 3.73 -9.27 3.04
CA SER A 185 3.93 -7.82 3.16
C SER A 185 3.55 -7.08 1.87
N VAL A 186 3.39 -5.77 1.99
CA VAL A 186 3.21 -4.88 0.84
C VAL A 186 4.46 -4.90 -0.05
N SER A 187 4.27 -4.93 -1.36
CA SER A 187 5.34 -4.86 -2.35
C SER A 187 5.91 -3.43 -2.47
N ALA A 188 7.08 -3.28 -3.09
CA ALA A 188 7.73 -1.97 -3.28
C ALA A 188 6.88 -0.96 -4.09
N ASP A 189 5.90 -1.43 -4.86
CA ASP A 189 4.94 -0.62 -5.61
C ASP A 189 3.69 -0.22 -4.79
N GLY A 190 3.66 -0.53 -3.49
CA GLY A 190 2.57 -0.17 -2.58
C GLY A 190 1.37 -1.13 -2.62
N PHE A 191 1.46 -2.25 -3.35
CA PHE A 191 0.37 -3.22 -3.45
C PHE A 191 0.63 -4.48 -2.63
N PHE A 192 -0.39 -4.95 -1.94
CA PHE A 192 -0.49 -6.34 -1.50
C PHE A 192 -0.83 -7.20 -2.71
N ARG A 193 -0.19 -8.38 -2.81
CA ARG A 193 -0.40 -9.31 -3.92
C ARG A 193 -1.04 -10.58 -3.38
N LEU A 194 -2.20 -10.93 -3.91
CA LEU A 194 -2.97 -12.07 -3.45
C LEU A 194 -3.32 -12.98 -4.64
N ARG A 195 -2.93 -14.26 -4.56
CA ARG A 195 -3.32 -15.26 -5.54
C ARG A 195 -4.69 -15.84 -5.17
N ILE A 196 -5.61 -15.78 -6.11
CA ILE A 196 -6.91 -16.43 -6.06
C ILE A 196 -6.87 -17.59 -7.03
N GLY A 197 -6.92 -18.81 -6.53
CA GLY A 197 -6.85 -20.05 -7.32
C GLY A 197 -8.21 -20.78 -7.39
N ASN A 198 -8.21 -21.95 -8.02
CA ASN A 198 -9.38 -22.81 -8.20
C ASN A 198 -10.55 -22.13 -8.94
N LEU A 199 -10.23 -21.19 -9.83
CA LEU A 199 -11.21 -20.53 -10.66
C LEU A 199 -11.57 -21.42 -11.87
N GLN A 200 -12.74 -21.21 -12.43
CA GLN A 200 -13.14 -21.87 -13.67
C GLN A 200 -12.83 -20.98 -14.87
N PRO A 201 -12.34 -21.53 -15.99
CA PRO A 201 -12.09 -20.77 -17.22
C PRO A 201 -13.38 -20.10 -17.75
N ASN A 202 -13.19 -18.96 -18.43
CA ASN A 202 -14.28 -18.20 -19.07
C ASN A 202 -15.46 -17.87 -18.12
N THR A 203 -15.13 -17.64 -16.84
CA THR A 203 -16.11 -17.37 -15.79
C THR A 203 -15.83 -15.99 -15.18
N THR A 204 -16.88 -15.21 -15.00
CA THR A 204 -16.78 -13.87 -14.40
C THR A 204 -16.93 -13.95 -12.88
N TYR A 205 -15.99 -13.32 -12.21
CA TYR A 205 -15.94 -13.19 -10.74
C TYR A 205 -16.00 -11.73 -10.34
N VAL A 206 -16.58 -11.47 -9.19
CA VAL A 206 -16.50 -10.19 -8.49
C VAL A 206 -15.56 -10.35 -7.33
N ILE A 207 -14.49 -9.58 -7.34
CA ILE A 207 -13.42 -9.60 -6.34
C ILE A 207 -13.47 -8.30 -5.55
N THR A 208 -13.60 -8.40 -4.24
CA THR A 208 -13.72 -7.24 -3.36
C THR A 208 -12.63 -7.32 -2.29
N ALA A 209 -11.70 -6.39 -2.30
CA ALA A 209 -10.67 -6.29 -1.27
C ALA A 209 -11.24 -5.69 0.01
N PHE A 210 -10.69 -6.07 1.15
CA PHE A 210 -11.06 -5.52 2.45
C PHE A 210 -9.84 -5.37 3.35
N ALA A 211 -9.94 -4.48 4.32
CA ALA A 211 -9.00 -4.35 5.42
C ALA A 211 -9.74 -4.00 6.70
N ARG A 212 -9.24 -4.48 7.84
CA ARG A 212 -9.83 -4.27 9.16
C ARG A 212 -8.76 -3.82 10.15
N ASN A 213 -9.12 -2.87 10.99
CA ASN A 213 -8.42 -2.54 12.23
C ASN A 213 -9.42 -2.63 13.41
N ARG A 214 -9.01 -2.23 14.63
CA ARG A 214 -9.90 -2.25 15.80
C ARG A 214 -11.11 -1.33 15.68
N ASN A 215 -11.07 -0.31 14.80
CA ASN A 215 -12.13 0.69 14.65
C ASN A 215 -13.16 0.30 13.60
N GLY A 216 -12.92 -0.76 12.81
CA GLY A 216 -13.86 -1.27 11.84
C GLY A 216 -13.23 -1.90 10.60
N GLU A 217 -14.07 -2.24 9.65
CA GLU A 217 -13.71 -2.83 8.36
C GLU A 217 -14.03 -1.85 7.23
N ALA A 218 -13.08 -1.69 6.33
CA ALA A 218 -13.27 -1.03 5.04
C ALA A 218 -13.31 -2.07 3.92
N VAL A 219 -14.14 -1.81 2.94
CA VAL A 219 -14.32 -2.64 1.75
C VAL A 219 -14.04 -1.77 0.53
N GLY A 220 -13.20 -2.27 -0.37
CA GLY A 220 -12.84 -1.58 -1.62
C GLY A 220 -13.94 -1.69 -2.68
N GLU A 221 -13.74 -0.96 -3.77
CA GLU A 221 -14.61 -1.06 -4.94
C GLU A 221 -14.54 -2.47 -5.53
N PRO A 222 -15.69 -3.08 -5.90
CA PRO A 222 -15.71 -4.40 -6.49
C PRO A 222 -15.04 -4.42 -7.87
N LEU A 223 -14.11 -5.34 -8.07
CA LEU A 223 -13.45 -5.61 -9.35
C LEU A 223 -14.15 -6.77 -10.06
N SER A 224 -14.77 -6.51 -11.20
CA SER A 224 -15.28 -7.56 -12.08
C SER A 224 -14.16 -8.11 -12.96
N TYR A 225 -13.94 -9.41 -12.94
CA TYR A 225 -12.88 -10.08 -13.68
C TYR A 225 -13.38 -11.38 -14.32
N THR A 226 -13.14 -11.52 -15.61
CA THR A 226 -13.43 -12.77 -16.33
C THR A 226 -12.14 -13.53 -16.60
N THR A 227 -12.07 -14.77 -16.15
CA THR A 227 -10.93 -15.66 -16.41
C THR A 227 -10.79 -15.90 -17.89
N SER A 228 -9.56 -15.78 -18.42
CA SER A 228 -9.26 -16.03 -19.83
C SER A 228 -8.77 -17.46 -20.06
N SER A 229 -8.58 -17.84 -21.32
CA SER A 229 -7.91 -19.07 -21.68
C SER A 229 -6.38 -18.94 -21.70
N ALA A 230 -5.84 -17.74 -21.50
CA ALA A 230 -4.42 -17.45 -21.56
C ALA A 230 -3.85 -17.01 -20.20
N VAL A 231 -2.58 -17.29 -19.98
CA VAL A 231 -1.79 -16.75 -18.86
C VAL A 231 -1.28 -15.36 -19.24
N THR A 232 -1.48 -14.39 -18.37
CA THR A 232 -0.92 -13.03 -18.53
C THR A 232 0.00 -12.71 -17.37
N LEU A 233 1.22 -12.29 -17.64
CA LEU A 233 2.24 -11.96 -16.67
C LEU A 233 2.52 -10.45 -16.68
N ASP A 234 2.46 -9.81 -15.51
CA ASP A 234 2.80 -8.39 -15.34
C ASP A 234 4.32 -8.18 -15.19
N LYS A 235 5.02 -9.19 -14.69
CA LYS A 235 6.47 -9.16 -14.41
C LYS A 235 7.11 -10.50 -14.79
N PRO A 236 8.39 -10.52 -15.16
CA PRO A 236 9.11 -11.76 -15.37
C PRO A 236 9.30 -12.52 -14.04
N GLY A 237 9.36 -13.85 -14.10
CA GLY A 237 9.53 -14.73 -12.94
C GLY A 237 8.22 -15.09 -12.24
N MET A 238 7.07 -14.72 -12.79
CA MET A 238 5.77 -14.90 -12.12
C MET A 238 5.00 -16.14 -12.55
N LEU A 239 5.44 -16.87 -13.58
CA LEU A 239 4.67 -17.99 -14.13
C LEU A 239 4.35 -19.07 -13.08
N SER A 240 5.35 -19.50 -12.30
CA SER A 240 5.15 -20.50 -11.25
C SER A 240 4.19 -20.02 -10.16
N VAL A 241 4.22 -18.72 -9.83
CA VAL A 241 3.34 -18.12 -8.82
C VAL A 241 1.90 -18.06 -9.33
N VAL A 242 1.71 -17.65 -10.59
CA VAL A 242 0.38 -17.55 -11.21
C VAL A 242 -0.26 -18.92 -11.35
N ILE A 243 0.48 -19.91 -11.86
CA ILE A 243 -0.02 -21.27 -12.07
C ILE A 243 -0.19 -22.00 -10.72
N GLY A 244 0.75 -21.84 -9.78
CA GLY A 244 0.73 -22.51 -8.48
C GLY A 244 0.72 -24.03 -8.63
N ASP A 245 -0.14 -24.72 -7.86
CA ASP A 245 -0.22 -26.19 -7.82
C ASP A 245 -0.80 -26.81 -9.10
N ASP A 246 -1.30 -26.01 -10.03
CA ASP A 246 -1.88 -26.50 -11.28
C ASP A 246 -0.83 -26.85 -12.35
N ILE A 247 0.45 -26.79 -12.03
CA ILE A 247 1.60 -26.94 -12.95
C ILE A 247 1.52 -28.19 -13.85
N TYR A 248 0.94 -29.28 -13.36
CA TYR A 248 0.81 -30.56 -14.10
C TYR A 248 -0.55 -30.75 -14.78
N LYS A 249 -1.48 -29.81 -14.65
CA LYS A 249 -2.82 -29.90 -15.25
C LYS A 249 -2.86 -29.43 -16.70
N TYR A 250 -1.83 -28.69 -17.13
CA TYR A 250 -1.78 -28.09 -18.47
C TYR A 250 -1.24 -29.10 -19.49
N THR A 251 -1.98 -29.27 -20.58
CA THR A 251 -1.51 -29.92 -21.82
C THR A 251 -1.25 -28.89 -22.92
N THR A 252 -1.90 -27.73 -22.82
CA THR A 252 -1.73 -26.58 -23.69
C THR A 252 -1.62 -25.32 -22.85
N ILE A 253 -0.81 -24.36 -23.27
CA ILE A 253 -0.68 -23.07 -22.60
C ILE A 253 -0.46 -21.94 -23.61
N THR A 254 -1.17 -20.84 -23.43
CA THR A 254 -0.92 -19.57 -24.11
C THR A 254 -0.44 -18.56 -23.08
N ILE A 255 0.68 -17.88 -23.35
CA ILE A 255 1.27 -16.92 -22.41
C ILE A 255 1.54 -15.60 -23.12
N ALA A 256 1.18 -14.49 -22.42
CA ALA A 256 1.55 -13.14 -22.79
C ALA A 256 2.32 -12.46 -21.63
N GLY A 257 3.23 -11.55 -21.99
CA GLY A 257 4.05 -10.82 -21.04
C GLY A 257 5.52 -11.25 -21.01
N PRO A 258 6.33 -10.71 -20.09
CA PRO A 258 7.76 -10.97 -20.04
C PRO A 258 8.06 -12.33 -19.39
N LEU A 259 9.00 -13.09 -19.97
CA LEU A 259 9.47 -14.40 -19.51
C LEU A 259 10.97 -14.35 -19.25
N ASN A 260 11.41 -14.64 -18.03
CA ASN A 260 12.84 -14.79 -17.67
C ASN A 260 13.21 -16.26 -17.41
N GLY A 261 14.42 -16.50 -16.92
CA GLY A 261 14.91 -17.85 -16.63
C GLY A 261 14.04 -18.67 -15.69
N ASP A 262 13.39 -18.04 -14.70
CA ASP A 262 12.48 -18.74 -13.77
C ASP A 262 11.20 -19.20 -14.47
N ASP A 263 10.65 -18.37 -15.37
CA ASP A 263 9.46 -18.73 -16.17
C ASP A 263 9.78 -19.82 -17.17
N LEU A 264 10.92 -19.71 -17.85
CA LEU A 264 11.38 -20.71 -18.81
C LEU A 264 11.68 -22.05 -18.15
N ARG A 265 12.25 -22.04 -16.94
CA ARG A 265 12.38 -23.24 -16.09
C ARG A 265 11.02 -23.87 -15.79
N THR A 266 10.03 -23.05 -15.45
CA THR A 266 8.67 -23.52 -15.17
C THR A 266 8.04 -24.16 -16.41
N LEU A 267 8.13 -23.54 -17.58
CA LEU A 267 7.65 -24.13 -18.85
C LEU A 267 8.34 -25.44 -19.18
N ARG A 268 9.65 -25.51 -19.00
CA ARG A 268 10.45 -26.73 -19.17
C ARG A 268 9.96 -27.84 -18.23
N HIS A 269 9.70 -27.51 -16.95
CA HIS A 269 9.19 -28.42 -15.95
C HIS A 269 7.80 -28.96 -16.31
N MET A 270 6.92 -28.09 -16.80
CA MET A 270 5.60 -28.45 -17.31
C MET A 270 5.68 -29.34 -18.58
N ALA A 271 6.71 -29.16 -19.41
CA ALA A 271 6.95 -29.96 -20.61
C ALA A 271 7.67 -31.29 -20.33
N GLY A 272 7.85 -31.67 -19.06
CA GLY A 272 8.37 -32.96 -18.66
C GLY A 272 9.85 -33.01 -18.33
N ARG A 273 10.55 -31.85 -18.10
CA ARG A 273 11.99 -31.81 -17.86
C ARG A 273 12.36 -30.86 -16.72
N GLY A 274 12.92 -31.40 -15.65
CA GLY A 274 13.39 -30.61 -14.49
C GLY A 274 14.70 -29.85 -14.74
N ILE A 275 15.05 -28.98 -13.78
CA ILE A 275 16.30 -28.21 -13.80
C ILE A 275 17.54 -29.12 -13.74
N ASP A 276 17.46 -30.23 -13.05
CA ASP A 276 18.49 -31.26 -12.90
C ASP A 276 18.59 -32.19 -14.13
N GLY A 277 17.74 -31.95 -15.12
CA GLY A 277 17.66 -32.79 -16.31
C GLY A 277 16.89 -34.10 -16.12
N ASN A 278 16.24 -34.34 -14.98
CA ASN A 278 15.37 -35.48 -14.76
C ASN A 278 13.97 -35.28 -15.37
N ALA A 279 13.25 -36.38 -15.58
CA ALA A 279 11.86 -36.30 -16.03
C ALA A 279 10.97 -35.74 -14.90
N THR A 280 9.90 -35.02 -15.28
CA THR A 280 8.86 -34.56 -14.39
C THR A 280 7.50 -35.10 -14.83
N ASP A 281 6.45 -34.93 -14.02
CA ASP A 281 5.08 -35.31 -14.34
C ASP A 281 4.40 -34.35 -15.34
N GLY A 282 5.14 -33.38 -15.88
CA GLY A 282 4.66 -32.39 -16.82
C GLY A 282 4.18 -33.04 -18.14
N ARG A 283 3.01 -32.57 -18.63
CA ARG A 283 2.35 -33.10 -19.85
C ARG A 283 2.12 -32.04 -20.90
N LEU A 284 2.76 -30.88 -20.75
CA LEU A 284 2.59 -29.75 -21.65
C LEU A 284 3.12 -30.12 -23.04
N ALA A 285 2.20 -30.11 -24.00
CA ALA A 285 2.46 -30.50 -25.38
C ALA A 285 2.45 -29.32 -26.35
N ASP A 286 1.56 -28.34 -26.10
CA ASP A 286 1.38 -27.20 -26.98
C ASP A 286 1.67 -25.92 -26.22
N ILE A 287 2.67 -25.17 -26.68
CA ILE A 287 3.11 -23.90 -26.05
C ILE A 287 2.91 -22.77 -27.07
N ASP A 288 2.11 -21.79 -26.72
CA ASP A 288 1.99 -20.54 -27.45
C ASP A 288 2.51 -19.38 -26.59
N ILE A 289 3.70 -18.91 -26.92
CA ILE A 289 4.35 -17.74 -26.32
C ILE A 289 4.55 -16.61 -27.34
N SER A 290 3.77 -16.62 -28.44
CA SER A 290 3.85 -15.59 -29.48
C SER A 290 3.51 -14.19 -28.95
N GLY A 291 2.66 -14.09 -27.92
CA GLY A 291 2.33 -12.85 -27.21
C GLY A 291 3.28 -12.50 -26.05
N ALA A 292 4.30 -13.33 -25.81
CA ALA A 292 5.28 -13.11 -24.76
C ALA A 292 6.55 -12.44 -25.29
N ARG A 293 7.47 -12.10 -24.39
CA ARG A 293 8.82 -11.64 -24.70
C ARG A 293 9.82 -12.30 -23.75
N ILE A 294 10.86 -12.93 -24.30
CA ILE A 294 11.95 -13.47 -23.51
C ILE A 294 12.86 -12.33 -23.08
N VAL A 295 13.14 -12.23 -21.78
CA VAL A 295 14.02 -11.21 -21.20
C VAL A 295 15.12 -11.87 -20.37
N ALA A 296 16.27 -11.22 -20.34
CA ALA A 296 17.36 -11.62 -19.46
C ALA A 296 16.97 -11.53 -17.99
N GLY A 297 17.60 -12.34 -17.11
CA GLY A 297 17.42 -12.31 -15.68
C GLY A 297 16.69 -13.52 -15.09
N GLY A 298 16.35 -13.42 -13.80
CA GLY A 298 15.86 -14.55 -13.03
C GLY A 298 16.95 -15.59 -12.74
N GLY A 299 16.53 -16.77 -12.24
CA GLY A 299 17.41 -17.92 -12.06
C GLY A 299 17.74 -18.64 -13.37
N THR A 300 18.50 -19.71 -13.28
CA THR A 300 18.78 -20.59 -14.41
C THR A 300 17.56 -21.36 -14.85
N TYR A 301 17.35 -21.53 -16.17
CA TYR A 301 16.27 -22.38 -16.69
C TYR A 301 16.64 -23.88 -16.73
N ASP A 302 17.93 -24.19 -16.66
CA ASP A 302 18.48 -25.53 -16.39
C ASP A 302 19.58 -25.44 -15.31
N ALA A 303 20.44 -26.44 -15.19
CA ALA A 303 21.46 -26.48 -14.14
C ALA A 303 22.46 -25.30 -14.18
N SER A 304 22.63 -24.60 -15.32
CA SER A 304 23.73 -23.65 -15.49
C SER A 304 23.45 -22.44 -16.40
N ARG A 305 22.31 -22.40 -17.10
CA ARG A 305 22.07 -21.41 -18.16
C ARG A 305 20.98 -20.43 -17.78
N TYR A 306 21.25 -19.16 -18.11
CA TYR A 306 20.32 -18.04 -17.89
C TYR A 306 19.60 -17.65 -19.17
N SER A 307 18.46 -17.00 -19.05
CA SER A 307 17.78 -16.40 -20.18
C SER A 307 18.53 -15.16 -20.68
N GLU A 308 18.43 -14.93 -21.98
CA GLU A 308 18.94 -13.73 -22.66
C GLU A 308 17.80 -13.07 -23.43
N ASP A 309 17.91 -11.77 -23.65
CA ASP A 309 16.86 -11.01 -24.35
C ASP A 309 16.64 -11.57 -25.77
N ASN A 310 15.36 -11.80 -26.09
CA ASN A 310 14.87 -12.20 -27.40
C ASN A 310 15.59 -13.47 -27.98
N ALA A 311 15.99 -14.40 -27.10
CA ALA A 311 16.69 -15.61 -27.49
C ALA A 311 16.06 -16.88 -26.90
N VAL A 312 15.90 -17.89 -27.72
CA VAL A 312 15.67 -19.26 -27.27
C VAL A 312 17.02 -19.87 -26.95
N GLY A 313 17.35 -19.91 -25.64
CA GLY A 313 18.71 -20.23 -25.15
C GLY A 313 19.16 -21.67 -25.46
N VAL A 314 20.46 -21.92 -25.22
CA VAL A 314 21.11 -23.22 -25.47
C VAL A 314 20.38 -24.33 -24.67
N GLY A 315 19.86 -25.34 -25.39
CA GLY A 315 19.20 -26.49 -24.76
C GLY A 315 17.93 -26.16 -23.99
N LEU A 316 17.30 -25.00 -24.19
CA LEU A 316 16.16 -24.54 -23.40
C LEU A 316 15.06 -25.58 -23.27
N PHE A 317 14.62 -26.21 -24.32
CA PHE A 317 13.63 -27.29 -24.32
C PHE A 317 14.24 -28.67 -24.59
N ALA A 318 15.56 -28.82 -24.48
CA ALA A 318 16.20 -30.11 -24.73
C ALA A 318 15.57 -31.24 -23.88
N SER A 319 15.26 -32.35 -24.57
CA SER A 319 14.62 -33.53 -23.99
C SER A 319 13.22 -33.33 -23.41
N CYS A 320 12.51 -32.26 -23.79
CA CYS A 320 11.09 -32.10 -23.52
C CYS A 320 10.29 -33.00 -24.47
N VAL A 321 10.24 -34.28 -24.14
CA VAL A 321 9.69 -35.33 -25.05
C VAL A 321 8.18 -35.19 -25.27
N ASN A 322 7.47 -34.50 -24.40
CA ASN A 322 6.02 -34.25 -24.52
C ASN A 322 5.69 -33.09 -25.46
N LEU A 323 6.65 -32.18 -25.71
CA LEU A 323 6.45 -31.00 -26.55
C LEU A 323 6.18 -31.37 -27.98
N LYS A 324 5.01 -30.94 -28.52
CA LYS A 324 4.56 -31.20 -29.89
C LYS A 324 4.61 -29.95 -30.76
N ASN A 325 4.12 -28.83 -30.24
CA ASN A 325 4.03 -27.59 -31.00
C ASN A 325 4.48 -26.43 -30.12
N ILE A 326 5.20 -25.47 -30.68
CA ILE A 326 5.57 -24.24 -30.02
C ILE A 326 5.49 -23.05 -31.00
N ASN A 327 4.76 -22.01 -30.58
CA ASN A 327 4.77 -20.69 -31.19
C ASN A 327 5.68 -19.78 -30.36
N LEU A 328 6.77 -19.33 -30.95
CA LEU A 328 7.78 -18.48 -30.32
C LEU A 328 7.36 -17.00 -30.35
N PRO A 329 7.92 -16.14 -29.45
CA PRO A 329 7.73 -14.70 -29.54
C PRO A 329 8.19 -14.15 -30.88
N MET A 330 7.45 -13.18 -31.43
CA MET A 330 7.76 -12.54 -32.72
C MET A 330 9.06 -11.72 -32.68
N ASP A 331 9.59 -11.39 -31.52
CA ASP A 331 10.85 -10.66 -31.34
C ASP A 331 12.06 -11.56 -31.10
N VAL A 332 11.91 -12.87 -31.24
CA VAL A 332 13.04 -13.81 -31.16
C VAL A 332 13.99 -13.58 -32.30
N VAL A 333 15.25 -13.26 -31.97
CA VAL A 333 16.30 -12.98 -32.97
C VAL A 333 17.23 -14.17 -33.19
N ARG A 334 17.24 -15.16 -32.27
CA ARG A 334 18.06 -16.35 -32.41
C ARG A 334 17.51 -17.55 -31.65
N ILE A 335 17.73 -18.72 -32.20
CA ILE A 335 17.53 -20.02 -31.53
C ILE A 335 18.91 -20.65 -31.41
N GLU A 336 19.33 -20.86 -30.17
CA GLU A 336 20.67 -21.33 -29.83
C GLU A 336 20.81 -22.84 -30.03
N LYS A 337 22.07 -23.30 -29.97
CA LYS A 337 22.44 -24.72 -30.14
C LYS A 337 21.61 -25.61 -29.19
N ASP A 338 21.16 -26.74 -29.71
CA ASP A 338 20.48 -27.79 -28.95
C ASP A 338 19.15 -27.37 -28.30
N ALA A 339 18.60 -26.18 -28.62
CA ALA A 339 17.41 -25.62 -28.01
C ALA A 339 16.23 -26.62 -27.93
N PHE A 340 16.09 -27.48 -28.92
CA PHE A 340 15.05 -28.51 -29.04
C PHE A 340 15.61 -29.92 -29.22
N LEU A 341 16.85 -30.14 -28.80
CA LEU A 341 17.50 -31.46 -28.91
C LEU A 341 16.67 -32.54 -28.20
N ASN A 342 16.47 -33.70 -28.85
CA ASN A 342 15.72 -34.85 -28.34
C ASN A 342 14.24 -34.55 -27.99
N CYS A 343 13.63 -33.52 -28.51
CA CYS A 343 12.17 -33.31 -28.47
C CYS A 343 11.48 -34.28 -29.41
N SER A 344 11.38 -35.57 -29.02
CA SER A 344 10.96 -36.65 -29.92
C SER A 344 9.52 -36.53 -30.47
N SER A 345 8.66 -35.78 -29.76
CA SER A 345 7.27 -35.53 -30.18
C SER A 345 7.10 -34.24 -31.00
N LEU A 346 8.15 -33.43 -31.14
CA LEU A 346 8.05 -32.10 -31.77
C LEU A 346 7.69 -32.17 -33.24
N ARG A 347 6.65 -31.43 -33.61
CA ARG A 347 6.09 -31.39 -34.96
C ARG A 347 6.16 -30.04 -35.63
N SER A 348 6.03 -28.99 -34.84
CA SER A 348 5.97 -27.61 -35.33
C SER A 348 6.67 -26.62 -34.43
N ILE A 349 7.47 -25.74 -35.03
CA ILE A 349 7.98 -24.50 -34.41
C ILE A 349 7.54 -23.36 -35.33
N VAL A 350 6.81 -22.42 -34.80
CA VAL A 350 6.40 -21.18 -35.50
C VAL A 350 7.15 -20.00 -34.88
N ILE A 351 7.66 -19.11 -35.74
CA ILE A 351 8.43 -17.90 -35.35
C ILE A 351 7.72 -16.67 -35.87
#